data_4e584192fce0e39001a84e08e96af563
#
_entry.id   4e584192fce0e39001a84e08e96af563
#
_cell.length_a   1.000
_cell.length_b   1.000
_cell.length_c   1.000
_cell.angle_alpha   90.00
_cell.angle_beta   90.00
_cell.angle_gamma   90.00
#
_symmetry.space_group_name_H-M   'P 1'
#
loop_
_entity.id
_entity.type
_entity.pdbx_description
1 polymer ?
#
loop_
_entity_poly.entity_id
_entity_poly.type
_entity_poly.pdbx_seq_one_letter_code
_entity_poly.pdbx_strand_id
1 'polypeptide(L)' 'MDTKAKVKDILVKLLKVKPEELKDDVKLCDGIGVDSTEMVEALIALEKAFNTKLSSNEIGKLSTINEIEKVIQSKISK' A
#
# COMPACT_ATOMS: atom_id res chain seq x y z
N MET A 1 7.53 -9.96 11.45
CA MET A 1 7.65 -8.57 10.97
C MET A 1 6.27 -7.98 10.79
N ASP A 2 6.11 -6.73 11.15
CA ASP A 2 4.82 -6.05 11.07
C ASP A 2 4.42 -5.80 9.62
N THR A 3 3.21 -6.19 9.26
CA THR A 3 2.68 -6.00 7.91
C THR A 3 2.67 -4.52 7.52
N LYS A 4 2.23 -3.66 8.42
CA LYS A 4 2.18 -2.23 8.17
C LYS A 4 3.58 -1.66 7.91
N ALA A 5 4.56 -2.05 8.71
CA ALA A 5 5.93 -1.59 8.53
C ALA A 5 6.47 -2.01 7.17
N LYS A 6 6.17 -3.22 6.75
CA LYS A 6 6.63 -3.72 5.45
C LYS A 6 5.96 -2.97 4.30
N VAL A 7 4.67 -2.70 4.43
CA VAL A 7 3.94 -1.91 3.43
C VAL A 7 4.56 -0.53 3.30
N LYS A 8 4.80 0.14 4.42
CA LYS A 8 5.41 1.47 4.41
C LYS A 8 6.80 1.47 3.77
N ASP A 9 7.61 0.47 4.12
CA ASP A 9 8.96 0.38 3.58
C ASP A 9 8.94 0.25 2.05
N ILE A 10 8.05 -0.58 1.54
CA ILE A 10 7.92 -0.76 0.09
C ILE A 10 7.49 0.53 -0.58
N LEU A 11 6.51 1.22 -0.01
CA LEU A 11 6.00 2.45 -0.59
C LEU A 11 7.03 3.58 -0.53
N VAL A 12 7.79 3.67 0.55
CA VAL A 12 8.86 4.66 0.68
C VAL A 12 9.86 4.50 -0.44
N LYS A 13 10.28 3.27 -0.69
CA LYS A 13 11.28 3.00 -1.73
C LYS A 13 10.73 3.22 -3.13
N LEU A 14 9.50 2.80 -3.35
CA LEU A 14 8.91 2.87 -4.68
C LEU A 14 8.51 4.30 -5.06
N LEU A 15 7.87 5.00 -4.15
CA LEU A 15 7.36 6.34 -4.39
C LEU A 15 8.36 7.44 -4.09
N LYS A 16 9.49 7.07 -3.48
CA LYS A 16 10.56 8.00 -3.12
C LYS A 16 10.06 9.12 -2.21
N VAL A 17 9.20 8.75 -1.27
CA VAL A 17 8.68 9.68 -0.27
C VAL A 17 9.36 9.41 1.06
N LYS A 18 9.28 10.37 1.98
CA LYS A 18 9.85 10.19 3.30
C LYS A 18 8.93 9.35 4.18
N PRO A 19 9.49 8.51 5.07
CA PRO A 19 8.63 7.71 5.96
C PRO A 19 7.65 8.56 6.77
N GLU A 20 8.03 9.76 7.15
CA GLU A 20 7.16 10.65 7.94
C GLU A 20 5.92 11.08 7.15
N GLU A 21 5.99 11.05 5.83
CA GLU A 21 4.86 11.44 4.99
C GLU A 21 3.82 10.33 4.90
N LEU A 22 4.21 9.08 5.18
CA LEU A 22 3.32 7.92 5.09
C LEU A 22 2.68 7.63 6.43
N LYS A 23 1.78 8.50 6.87
CA LYS A 23 1.01 8.26 8.08
C LYS A 23 -0.08 7.24 7.80
N ASP A 24 -0.50 6.52 8.84
CA ASP A 24 -1.43 5.41 8.69
C ASP A 24 -2.74 5.78 8.03
N ASP A 25 -3.23 6.97 8.29
CA ASP A 25 -4.53 7.42 7.81
C ASP A 25 -4.45 8.46 6.69
N VAL A 26 -3.25 8.74 6.17
CA VAL A 26 -3.12 9.72 5.09
C VAL A 26 -3.55 9.08 3.78
N LYS A 27 -4.27 9.86 2.97
CA LYS A 27 -4.69 9.39 1.65
C LYS A 27 -3.53 9.53 0.68
N LEU A 28 -3.17 8.43 0.04
CA LEU A 28 -2.01 8.42 -0.84
C LEU A 28 -2.18 9.36 -2.04
N CYS A 29 -3.35 9.31 -2.67
CA CYS A 29 -3.59 10.15 -3.84
C CYS A 29 -3.81 11.61 -3.47
N ASP A 30 -4.63 11.87 -2.47
CA ASP A 30 -4.96 13.25 -2.10
C ASP A 30 -3.95 13.88 -1.15
N GLY A 31 -3.40 13.09 -0.24
CA GLY A 31 -2.50 13.60 0.78
C GLY A 31 -1.05 13.71 0.32
N ILE A 32 -0.58 12.73 -0.45
CA ILE A 32 0.82 12.65 -0.90
C ILE A 32 0.96 13.01 -2.38
N GLY A 33 -0.11 12.90 -3.14
CA GLY A 33 -0.08 13.20 -4.56
C GLY A 33 0.31 12.03 -5.44
N VAL A 34 0.07 10.82 -4.98
CA VAL A 34 0.33 9.61 -5.76
C VAL A 34 -0.71 9.50 -6.87
N ASP A 35 -0.27 9.36 -8.11
CA ASP A 35 -1.21 9.23 -9.22
C ASP A 35 -1.61 7.77 -9.44
N SER A 36 -2.54 7.55 -10.40
CA SER A 36 -3.07 6.21 -10.66
C SER A 36 -1.98 5.23 -11.07
N THR A 37 -1.05 5.68 -11.91
CA THR A 37 0.03 4.82 -12.38
C THR A 37 0.94 4.39 -11.24
N GLU A 38 1.30 5.34 -10.39
CA GLU A 38 2.13 5.05 -9.22
C GLU A 38 1.41 4.11 -8.27
N MET A 39 0.11 4.30 -8.11
CA MET A 39 -0.69 3.44 -7.24
C MET A 39 -0.71 2.00 -7.74
N VAL A 40 -0.88 1.82 -9.05
CA VAL A 40 -0.86 0.49 -9.66
C VAL A 40 0.51 -0.17 -9.46
N GLU A 41 1.57 0.57 -9.69
CA GLU A 41 2.93 0.04 -9.49
C GLU A 41 3.16 -0.36 -8.03
N ALA A 42 2.69 0.47 -7.12
CA ALA A 42 2.82 0.18 -5.68
C ALA A 42 2.09 -1.11 -5.32
N LEU A 43 0.89 -1.28 -5.85
CA LEU A 43 0.09 -2.47 -5.54
C LEU A 43 0.72 -3.73 -6.12
N ILE A 44 1.29 -3.63 -7.31
CA ILE A 44 2.01 -4.77 -7.91
C ILE A 44 3.21 -5.14 -7.04
N ALA A 45 3.95 -4.16 -6.57
CA ALA A 45 5.09 -4.41 -5.70
C ALA A 45 4.66 -5.08 -4.40
N LEU A 46 3.54 -4.64 -3.83
CA LEU A 46 2.99 -5.25 -2.61
C LEU A 46 2.54 -6.68 -2.86
N GLU A 47 1.91 -6.94 -4.00
CA GLU A 47 1.52 -8.31 -4.35
C GLU A 47 2.71 -9.25 -4.38
N LYS A 48 3.79 -8.80 -4.99
CA LYS A 48 5.01 -9.61 -5.08
C LYS A 48 5.66 -9.80 -3.72
N ALA A 49 5.70 -8.74 -2.93
CA ALA A 49 6.37 -8.78 -1.62
C ALA A 49 5.65 -9.71 -0.64
N PHE A 50 4.32 -9.74 -0.71
CA PHE A 50 3.52 -10.57 0.19
C PHE A 50 3.03 -11.87 -0.46
N ASN A 51 3.44 -12.11 -1.70
CA ASN A 51 3.07 -13.30 -2.45
C ASN A 51 1.55 -13.52 -2.44
N THR A 52 0.81 -12.48 -2.79
CA THR A 52 -0.64 -12.52 -2.83
C THR A 52 -1.12 -11.69 -4.03
N LYS A 53 -2.41 -11.71 -4.28
CA LYS A 53 -3.00 -10.94 -5.37
C LYS A 53 -4.13 -10.06 -4.86
N LEU A 54 -4.25 -8.88 -5.46
CA LEU A 54 -5.29 -7.93 -5.13
C LEU A 54 -6.26 -7.82 -6.30
N SER A 55 -7.54 -7.95 -6.04
CA SER A 55 -8.55 -7.83 -7.08
C SER A 55 -8.80 -6.37 -7.43
N SER A 56 -9.42 -6.12 -8.57
CA SER A 56 -9.76 -4.75 -9.00
C SER A 56 -10.66 -4.06 -7.98
N ASN A 57 -11.60 -4.80 -7.39
CA ASN A 57 -12.50 -4.23 -6.39
C ASN A 57 -11.74 -3.80 -5.14
N GLU A 58 -10.75 -4.59 -4.74
CA GLU A 58 -9.94 -4.25 -3.57
C GLU A 58 -9.05 -3.05 -3.84
N ILE A 59 -8.46 -3.00 -5.02
CA ILE A 59 -7.59 -1.90 -5.42
C ILE A 59 -8.33 -0.56 -5.35
N GLY A 60 -9.59 -0.54 -5.78
CA GLY A 60 -10.39 0.68 -5.76
C GLY A 60 -10.65 1.22 -4.36
N LYS A 61 -10.49 0.40 -3.34
CA LYS A 61 -10.72 0.80 -1.95
C LYS A 61 -9.45 1.16 -1.20
N LEU A 62 -8.29 0.96 -1.81
CA LEU A 62 -7.01 1.15 -1.14
C LEU A 62 -6.55 2.60 -1.25
N SER A 63 -6.98 3.45 -0.33
CA SER A 63 -6.62 4.86 -0.34
C SER A 63 -5.67 5.24 0.78
N THR A 64 -5.58 4.46 1.86
CA THR A 64 -4.68 4.74 2.98
C THR A 64 -3.84 3.53 3.33
N ILE A 65 -2.78 3.75 4.11
CA ILE A 65 -1.94 2.66 4.60
C ILE A 65 -2.76 1.66 5.41
N ASN A 66 -3.66 2.17 6.25
CA ASN A 66 -4.51 1.30 7.06
C ASN A 66 -5.35 0.36 6.21
N GLU A 67 -5.91 0.87 5.13
CA GLU A 67 -6.73 0.05 4.24
C GLU A 67 -5.89 -0.99 3.51
N ILE A 68 -4.71 -0.59 3.05
CA ILE A 68 -3.80 -1.52 2.39
C ILE A 68 -3.41 -2.64 3.35
N GLU A 69 -3.05 -2.28 4.57
CA GLU A 69 -2.68 -3.27 5.57
C GLU A 69 -3.82 -4.25 5.85
N LYS A 70 -5.03 -3.73 6.00
CA LYS A 70 -6.18 -4.59 6.28
C LYS A 70 -6.42 -5.62 5.19
N VAL A 71 -6.36 -5.18 3.94
CA VAL A 71 -6.59 -6.08 2.82
C VAL A 71 -5.49 -7.14 2.73
N ILE A 72 -4.24 -6.73 2.86
CA ILE A 72 -3.13 -7.67 2.79
C ILE A 72 -3.18 -8.65 3.96
N GLN A 73 -3.44 -8.15 5.16
CA GLN A 73 -3.53 -8.98 6.35
C GLN A 73 -4.61 -10.05 6.20
N SER A 74 -5.74 -9.66 5.63
CA SER A 74 -6.84 -10.58 5.36
C SER A 74 -6.43 -11.71 4.41
N LYS A 75 -5.53 -11.44 3.48
CA LYS A 75 -5.10 -12.43 2.49
C LYS A 75 -3.99 -13.34 3.00
N ILE A 76 -3.13 -12.85 3.87
CA ILE A 76 -1.99 -13.63 4.34
C ILE A 76 -2.22 -14.30 5.69
N SER A 77 -3.28 -13.94 6.39
CA SER A 77 -3.59 -14.47 7.73
C SER A 77 -4.55 -15.65 7.70
N LYS A 78 -4.42 -16.52 6.77
CA LYS A 78 -5.29 -17.69 6.69
C LYS A 78 -4.86 -18.82 7.59
#